data_ec93e2531ca5cd4e9e3041ac32f08a69
#
_entry.id   ec93e2531ca5cd4e9e3041ac32f08a69
#
_cell.length_a   1.000
_cell.length_b   1.000
_cell.length_c   1.000
_cell.angle_alpha   90.00
_cell.angle_beta   90.00
_cell.angle_gamma   90.00
#
_symmetry.space_group_name_H-M   'P 1'
#
loop_
_entity.id
_entity.type
_entity.pdbx_description
1 polymer ?
#
loop_
_entity_poly.entity_id
_entity_poly.type
_entity_poly.pdbx_seq_one_letter_code
_entity_poly.pdbx_strand_id
1 'polypeptide(L)'
;MTGRHFRDYHLLDEQAEQIFDMTDDIAERARKLGGATLRSIRDIVQHQRLKDNNGDQADAHRMLLELRADNLQLTGYLRAAHSLCDRHNDVATASLTENWIDQTERRTWFLSETING
;
A
#
# COMPACT_ATOMS: atom_id res chain seq x y z
N MET A 1 2.36 28.76 -2.98
CA MET A 1 2.81 27.36 -3.09
C MET A 1 3.62 27.21 -4.36
N THR A 2 4.79 26.59 -4.27
CA THR A 2 5.61 26.33 -5.44
C THR A 2 5.02 25.20 -6.27
N GLY A 3 5.37 25.10 -7.56
CA GLY A 3 4.94 24.02 -8.43
C GLY A 3 5.37 22.64 -7.93
N ARG A 4 6.48 22.56 -7.19
CA ARG A 4 6.96 21.32 -6.58
C ARG A 4 5.99 20.81 -5.52
N HIS A 5 5.55 21.68 -4.60
CA HIS A 5 4.58 21.31 -3.56
C HIS A 5 3.26 20.84 -4.17
N PHE A 6 2.79 21.52 -5.20
CA PHE A 6 1.58 21.13 -5.90
C PHE A 6 1.70 19.72 -6.50
N ARG A 7 2.82 19.42 -7.15
CA ARG A 7 3.07 18.11 -7.73
C ARG A 7 3.16 17.02 -6.68
N ASP A 8 3.78 17.30 -5.53
CA ASP A 8 3.91 16.35 -4.43
C ASP A 8 2.54 16.01 -3.85
N TYR A 9 1.70 17.00 -3.61
CA TYR A 9 0.34 16.76 -3.12
C TYR A 9 -0.51 15.98 -4.13
N HIS A 10 -0.39 16.29 -5.40
CA HIS A 10 -1.11 15.57 -6.44
C HIS A 10 -0.68 14.08 -6.49
N LEU A 11 0.60 13.81 -6.39
CA LEU A 11 1.14 12.46 -6.33
C LEU A 11 0.59 11.71 -5.12
N LEU A 12 0.56 12.35 -3.95
CA LEU A 12 0.05 11.73 -2.72
C LEU A 12 -1.44 11.41 -2.83
N ASP A 13 -2.22 12.31 -3.42
CA ASP A 13 -3.64 12.08 -3.65
C ASP A 13 -3.88 10.89 -4.57
N GLU A 14 -3.14 10.78 -5.66
CA GLU A 14 -3.25 9.66 -6.59
C GLU A 14 -2.91 8.34 -5.90
N GLN A 15 -1.84 8.33 -5.12
CA GLN A 15 -1.43 7.12 -4.42
C GLN A 15 -2.44 6.71 -3.35
N ALA A 16 -3.03 7.68 -2.65
CA ALA A 16 -4.08 7.41 -1.67
C ALA A 16 -5.30 6.76 -2.32
N GLU A 17 -5.71 7.23 -3.48
CA GLU A 17 -6.82 6.63 -4.24
C GLU A 17 -6.50 5.19 -4.67
N GLN A 18 -5.29 4.93 -5.14
CA GLN A 18 -4.85 3.59 -5.54
C GLN A 18 -4.89 2.62 -4.37
N ILE A 19 -4.42 3.05 -3.21
CA ILE A 19 -4.40 2.22 -2.00
C ILE A 19 -5.83 1.96 -1.52
N PHE A 20 -6.69 2.96 -1.57
CA PHE A 20 -8.09 2.80 -1.20
C PHE A 20 -8.79 1.78 -2.11
N ASP A 21 -8.58 1.87 -3.42
CA ASP A 21 -9.14 0.92 -4.38
C ASP A 21 -8.62 -0.50 -4.12
N MET A 22 -7.34 -0.63 -3.79
CA MET A 22 -6.74 -1.92 -3.45
C MET A 22 -7.43 -2.56 -2.23
N THR A 23 -7.80 -1.76 -1.22
CA THR A 23 -8.50 -2.28 -0.03
C THR A 23 -9.82 -2.94 -0.40
N ASP A 24 -10.59 -2.33 -1.30
CA ASP A 24 -11.84 -2.91 -1.78
C ASP A 24 -11.60 -4.23 -2.50
N ASP A 25 -10.64 -4.29 -3.39
CA ASP A 25 -10.31 -5.50 -4.15
C ASP A 25 -9.86 -6.63 -3.23
N ILE A 26 -9.04 -6.32 -2.23
CA ILE A 26 -8.58 -7.30 -1.25
C ILE A 26 -9.76 -7.83 -0.44
N ALA A 27 -10.63 -6.94 0.04
CA ALA A 27 -11.79 -7.33 0.81
C ALA A 27 -12.75 -8.21 0.00
N GLU A 28 -13.00 -7.85 -1.26
CA GLU A 28 -13.83 -8.67 -2.15
C GLU A 28 -13.24 -10.06 -2.36
N ARG A 29 -11.93 -10.13 -2.58
CA ARG A 29 -11.26 -11.42 -2.78
C ARG A 29 -11.34 -12.29 -1.52
N ALA A 30 -11.12 -11.69 -0.35
CA ALA A 30 -11.25 -12.41 0.93
C ALA A 30 -12.66 -12.99 1.10
N ARG A 31 -13.68 -12.20 0.75
CA ARG A 31 -15.08 -12.66 0.82
C ARG A 31 -15.37 -13.79 -0.16
N LYS A 32 -14.83 -13.72 -1.36
CA LYS A 32 -15.00 -14.78 -2.38
C LYS A 32 -14.40 -16.10 -1.91
N LEU A 33 -13.33 -16.03 -1.11
CA LEU A 33 -12.70 -17.22 -0.53
C LEU A 33 -13.40 -17.70 0.74
N GLY A 34 -14.47 -17.03 1.18
CA GLY A 34 -15.21 -17.40 2.38
C GLY A 34 -14.66 -16.80 3.65
N GLY A 35 -13.69 -15.91 3.57
CA GLY A 35 -13.11 -15.25 4.73
C GLY A 35 -13.92 -14.05 5.21
N ALA A 36 -13.66 -13.63 6.43
CA ALA A 36 -14.16 -12.38 6.98
C ALA A 36 -13.18 -11.24 6.66
N THR A 37 -13.72 -10.03 6.58
CA THR A 37 -12.92 -8.82 6.37
C THR A 37 -12.84 -8.03 7.67
N LEU A 38 -11.90 -7.09 7.73
CA LEU A 38 -11.81 -6.15 8.85
C LEU A 38 -13.05 -5.26 8.85
N ARG A 39 -13.69 -5.10 10.00
CA ARG A 39 -15.00 -4.43 10.09
C ARG A 39 -14.98 -3.15 10.92
N SER A 40 -13.93 -2.92 11.69
CA SER A 40 -13.89 -1.82 12.64
C SER A 40 -12.48 -1.27 12.75
N ILE A 41 -12.38 -0.08 13.33
CA ILE A 41 -11.08 0.52 13.64
C ILE A 41 -10.29 -0.40 14.58
N ARG A 42 -10.97 -1.03 15.55
CA ARG A 42 -10.31 -1.97 16.44
C ARG A 42 -9.72 -3.16 15.69
N ASP A 43 -10.46 -3.74 14.76
CA ASP A 43 -9.96 -4.84 13.92
C ASP A 43 -8.70 -4.43 13.17
N ILE A 44 -8.70 -3.23 12.58
CA ILE A 44 -7.55 -2.69 11.86
C ILE A 44 -6.36 -2.55 12.80
N VAL A 45 -6.55 -1.97 13.97
CA VAL A 45 -5.47 -1.80 14.96
C VAL A 45 -4.90 -3.14 15.38
N GLN A 46 -5.75 -4.15 15.60
CA GLN A 46 -5.31 -5.48 16.03
C GLN A 46 -4.47 -6.20 14.98
N HIS A 47 -4.69 -5.93 13.70
CA HIS A 47 -4.00 -6.60 12.59
C HIS A 47 -2.98 -5.72 11.89
N GLN A 48 -2.81 -4.51 12.35
CA GLN A 48 -1.92 -3.51 11.76
C GLN A 48 -0.46 -3.98 11.80
N ARG A 49 0.23 -3.80 10.69
CA ARG A 49 1.66 -4.14 10.57
C ARG A 49 2.53 -2.92 10.25
N LEU A 50 1.98 -1.92 9.58
CA LEU A 50 2.67 -0.66 9.32
C LEU A 50 2.41 0.27 10.50
N LYS A 51 3.45 0.96 10.97
CA LYS A 51 3.32 1.84 12.12
C LYS A 51 2.63 3.15 11.74
N ASP A 52 1.77 3.64 12.65
CA ASP A 52 1.22 4.97 12.53
C ASP A 52 2.31 6.01 12.75
N ASN A 53 2.19 7.12 12.04
CA ASN A 53 2.99 8.30 12.33
C ASN A 53 2.09 9.35 13.00
N ASN A 54 2.22 9.50 14.30
CA ASN A 54 1.51 10.50 15.11
C ASN A 54 2.40 11.69 15.44
N GLY A 55 3.51 11.86 14.74
CA GLY A 55 4.41 12.97 14.95
C GLY A 55 3.77 14.29 14.53
N ASP A 56 4.06 15.35 15.27
CA ASP A 56 3.46 16.66 15.06
C ASP A 56 3.94 17.34 13.79
N GLN A 57 5.13 16.99 13.34
CA GLN A 57 5.71 17.67 12.18
C GLN A 57 6.55 16.73 11.36
N ALA A 58 6.12 16.56 10.12
CA ALA A 58 6.95 15.98 9.10
C ALA A 58 7.04 16.99 7.97
N ASP A 59 8.25 17.35 7.54
CA ASP A 59 8.40 18.10 6.30
C ASP A 59 8.08 17.16 5.11
N ALA A 60 7.87 17.77 3.95
CA ALA A 60 7.46 17.00 2.76
C ALA A 60 8.47 15.90 2.41
N HIS A 61 9.76 16.17 2.56
CA HIS A 61 10.81 15.21 2.26
C HIS A 61 10.73 13.98 3.17
N ARG A 62 10.54 14.19 4.47
CA ARG A 62 10.42 13.10 5.44
C ARG A 62 9.16 12.28 5.20
N MET A 63 8.07 12.92 4.85
CA MET A 63 6.83 12.23 4.51
C MET A 63 7.01 11.31 3.30
N LEU A 64 7.70 11.78 2.27
CA LEU A 64 7.99 10.97 1.09
C LEU A 64 8.89 9.77 1.43
N LEU A 65 9.90 9.96 2.25
CA LEU A 65 10.78 8.87 2.71
C LEU A 65 10.01 7.81 3.48
N GLU A 66 9.12 8.23 4.36
CA GLU A 66 8.30 7.32 5.16
C GLU A 66 7.33 6.52 4.28
N LEU A 67 6.66 7.20 3.36
CA LEU A 67 5.74 6.53 2.42
C LEU A 67 6.49 5.53 1.54
N ARG A 68 7.70 5.86 1.11
CA ARG A 68 8.53 4.93 0.35
C ARG A 68 8.86 3.69 1.19
N ALA A 69 9.26 3.89 2.44
CA ALA A 69 9.56 2.78 3.34
C ALA A 69 8.32 1.90 3.58
N ASP A 70 7.16 2.51 3.77
CA ASP A 70 5.90 1.79 3.96
C ASP A 70 5.54 0.96 2.73
N ASN A 71 5.69 1.52 1.53
CA ASN A 71 5.42 0.79 0.29
C ASN A 71 6.40 -0.36 0.09
N LEU A 72 7.67 -0.20 0.45
CA LEU A 72 8.65 -1.29 0.41
C LEU A 72 8.25 -2.42 1.35
N GLN A 73 7.79 -2.10 2.55
CA GLN A 73 7.28 -3.08 3.52
C GLN A 73 6.04 -3.79 2.97
N LEU A 74 5.10 -3.04 2.41
CA LEU A 74 3.89 -3.60 1.82
C LEU A 74 4.23 -4.57 0.68
N THR A 75 5.18 -4.22 -0.17
CA THR A 75 5.65 -5.11 -1.23
C THR A 75 6.15 -6.44 -0.65
N GLY A 76 6.89 -6.39 0.45
CA GLY A 76 7.35 -7.60 1.14
C GLY A 76 6.20 -8.47 1.62
N TYR A 77 5.18 -7.88 2.23
CA TYR A 77 4.00 -8.61 2.68
C TYR A 77 3.21 -9.20 1.51
N LEU A 78 3.09 -8.46 0.42
CA LEU A 78 2.41 -8.96 -0.79
C LEU A 78 3.15 -10.14 -1.41
N ARG A 79 4.48 -10.10 -1.44
CA ARG A 79 5.29 -11.22 -1.93
C ARG A 79 5.11 -12.46 -1.05
N ALA A 80 5.06 -12.30 0.25
CA ALA A 80 4.80 -13.40 1.18
C ALA A 80 3.39 -14.00 0.96
N ALA A 81 2.40 -13.15 0.74
CA ALA A 81 1.03 -13.59 0.43
C ALA A 81 0.99 -14.34 -0.90
N HIS A 82 1.71 -13.87 -1.92
CA HIS A 82 1.82 -14.54 -3.21
C HIS A 82 2.40 -15.95 -3.07
N SER A 83 3.47 -16.10 -2.30
CA SER A 83 4.09 -17.40 -2.05
C SER A 83 3.11 -18.35 -1.36
N LEU A 84 2.32 -17.84 -0.43
CA LEU A 84 1.29 -18.62 0.26
C LEU A 84 0.22 -19.10 -0.73
N CYS A 85 -0.23 -18.22 -1.63
CA CYS A 85 -1.20 -18.57 -2.65
C CYS A 85 -0.68 -19.67 -3.58
N ASP A 86 0.57 -19.58 -3.98
CA ASP A 86 1.22 -20.62 -4.81
C ASP A 86 1.23 -21.98 -4.11
N ARG A 87 1.54 -22.00 -2.83
CA ARG A 87 1.56 -23.25 -2.06
C ARG A 87 0.17 -23.89 -1.95
N HIS A 88 -0.89 -23.11 -2.03
CA HIS A 88 -2.27 -23.59 -1.95
C HIS A 88 -2.96 -23.66 -3.31
N ASN A 89 -2.23 -23.45 -4.39
CA ASN A 89 -2.75 -23.46 -5.76
C ASN A 89 -3.87 -22.43 -5.99
N ASP A 90 -3.85 -21.32 -5.25
CA ASP A 90 -4.81 -20.24 -5.41
C ASP A 90 -4.31 -19.27 -6.49
N VAL A 91 -4.47 -19.68 -7.74
CA VAL A 91 -3.94 -18.94 -8.89
C VAL A 91 -4.60 -17.58 -9.07
N ALA A 92 -5.88 -17.47 -8.74
CA ALA A 92 -6.61 -16.21 -8.92
C ALA A 92 -6.15 -15.16 -7.91
N THR A 93 -5.95 -15.53 -6.64
CA THR A 93 -5.40 -14.62 -5.65
C THR A 93 -3.94 -14.29 -5.95
N ALA A 94 -3.16 -15.28 -6.40
CA ALA A 94 -1.78 -15.05 -6.82
C ALA A 94 -1.72 -14.01 -7.95
N SER A 95 -2.60 -14.09 -8.93
CA SER A 95 -2.67 -13.15 -10.05
C SER A 95 -3.01 -11.73 -9.57
N LEU A 96 -3.98 -11.59 -8.69
CA LEU A 96 -4.33 -10.28 -8.11
C LEU A 96 -3.17 -9.71 -7.31
N THR A 97 -2.50 -10.55 -6.53
CA THR A 97 -1.35 -10.15 -5.73
C THR A 97 -0.20 -9.66 -6.62
N GLU A 98 0.01 -10.28 -7.77
CA GLU A 98 1.01 -9.83 -8.76
C GLU A 98 0.72 -8.41 -9.22
N ASN A 99 -0.55 -8.09 -9.51
CA ASN A 99 -0.95 -6.74 -9.88
C ASN A 99 -0.71 -5.74 -8.74
N TRP A 100 -1.04 -6.12 -7.52
CA TRP A 100 -0.83 -5.26 -6.35
C TRP A 100 0.66 -5.03 -6.08
N ILE A 101 1.50 -6.05 -6.29
CA ILE A 101 2.97 -5.92 -6.20
C ILE A 101 3.46 -4.90 -7.23
N ASP A 102 3.04 -5.04 -8.48
CA ASP A 102 3.44 -4.13 -9.55
C ASP A 102 3.03 -2.68 -9.24
N GLN A 103 1.79 -2.47 -8.81
CA GLN A 103 1.30 -1.14 -8.43
C GLN A 103 2.10 -0.56 -7.26
N THR A 104 2.44 -1.38 -6.28
CA THR A 104 3.18 -0.93 -5.10
C THR A 104 4.63 -0.60 -5.46
N GLU A 105 5.24 -1.39 -6.34
CA GLU A 105 6.58 -1.09 -6.86
C GLU A 105 6.58 0.19 -7.69
N ARG A 106 5.52 0.44 -8.45
CA ARG A 106 5.37 1.68 -9.21
C ARG A 106 5.27 2.89 -8.26
N ARG A 107 4.48 2.79 -7.20
CA ARG A 107 4.40 3.86 -6.19
C ARG A 107 5.76 4.14 -5.56
N THR A 108 6.49 3.08 -5.21
CA THR A 108 7.84 3.18 -4.65
C THR A 108 8.78 3.89 -5.61
N TRP A 109 8.72 3.54 -6.88
CA TRP A 109 9.55 4.18 -7.91
C TRP A 109 9.25 5.67 -8.05
N PHE A 110 7.98 6.04 -8.14
CA PHE A 110 7.59 7.45 -8.23
C PHE A 110 8.03 8.24 -7.00
N LEU A 111 7.88 7.66 -5.81
CA LEU A 111 8.34 8.30 -4.58
C LEU A 111 9.86 8.51 -4.60
N SER A 112 10.61 7.52 -5.03
CA SER A 112 12.07 7.61 -5.16
C SER A 112 12.47 8.69 -6.14
N GLU A 113 11.82 8.77 -7.30
CA GLU A 113 12.09 9.80 -8.30
C GLU A 113 11.79 11.20 -7.75
N THR A 114 10.69 11.35 -7.02
CA THR A 114 10.31 12.62 -6.41
C THR A 114 11.29 13.04 -5.33
N ILE A 115 11.77 12.09 -4.50
CA ILE A 115 12.77 12.35 -3.46
C ILE A 115 14.10 12.80 -4.07
N ASN A 116 14.51 12.18 -5.17
CA ASN A 116 15.80 12.43 -5.82
C ASN A 116 15.75 13.59 -6.82
N GLY A 117 14.55 14.02 -7.18
CA GLY A 117 14.34 15.16 -8.08
C GLY A 117 14.23 16.48 -7.32
#